data_4b697d698550e9fcbdd479b45cc52c3f
#
_entry.id   4b697d698550e9fcbdd479b45cc52c3f
#
_cell.length_a   1.000
_cell.length_b   1.000
_cell.length_c   1.000
_cell.angle_alpha   90.00
_cell.angle_beta   90.00
_cell.angle_gamma   90.00
#
_symmetry.space_group_name_H-M   'P 1'
#
loop_
_entity.id
_entity.type
_entity.pdbx_description
1 polymer ?
#
loop_
_entity_poly.entity_id
_entity_poly.type
_entity_poly.pdbx_seq_one_letter_code
_entity_poly.pdbx_strand_id
1 'polypeptide(L)'
;RQALRPPSAVRSGPLVAQPARQMAQLVRHVYAIEIDPILHLSNRIDLPGNLTLIEGDALRLEFPPDITCGVLLMRHCTHFREYAEKLSQAGARRLFTNARWGMGVECVDLIASRQAYAQLPSGWYACWCGKTGFKPGPAEDLTCAALEYDHQVSDCPACCQKYH
;
A
#
# COMPACT_ATOMS: atom_id res chain seq x y z
N ARG A 1 -28.28 -15.42 1.28
CA ARG A 1 -27.38 -14.38 1.86
C ARG A 1 -26.05 -15.05 2.11
N GLN A 2 -25.12 -14.97 1.16
CA GLN A 2 -23.73 -15.36 1.41
C GLN A 2 -23.14 -14.37 2.42
N ALA A 3 -22.74 -14.87 3.58
CA ALA A 3 -21.99 -14.09 4.54
C ALA A 3 -20.65 -13.72 3.89
N LEU A 4 -20.41 -12.42 3.71
CA LEU A 4 -19.13 -11.90 3.25
C LEU A 4 -18.06 -12.35 4.23
N ARG A 5 -17.11 -13.19 3.78
CA ARG A 5 -15.95 -13.58 4.58
C ARG A 5 -15.15 -12.29 4.90
N PRO A 6 -14.82 -12.03 6.16
CA PRO A 6 -14.02 -10.86 6.51
C PRO A 6 -12.65 -10.92 5.82
N PRO A 7 -12.07 -9.77 5.45
CA PRO A 7 -10.79 -9.71 4.73
C PRO A 7 -9.62 -10.23 5.57
N SER A 8 -8.59 -10.71 4.90
CA SER A 8 -7.26 -10.95 5.48
C SER A 8 -6.32 -9.81 5.08
N ALA A 9 -5.49 -9.34 5.99
CA ALA A 9 -4.59 -8.21 5.78
C ALA A 9 -3.13 -8.56 6.07
N VAL A 10 -2.19 -7.95 5.32
CA VAL A 10 -0.74 -8.00 5.57
C VAL A 10 -0.24 -6.61 5.94
N ARG A 11 0.66 -6.55 6.92
CA ARG A 11 1.32 -5.33 7.34
C ARG A 11 2.82 -5.52 7.49
N SER A 12 3.59 -4.48 7.13
CA SER A 12 5.03 -4.39 7.37
C SER A 12 5.41 -3.00 7.88
N GLY A 13 6.45 -2.90 8.71
CA GLY A 13 6.98 -1.67 9.25
C GLY A 13 7.22 -1.69 10.76
N PRO A 14 7.97 -0.71 11.31
CA PRO A 14 8.31 -0.67 12.73
C PRO A 14 7.07 -0.56 13.63
N LEU A 15 7.12 -1.18 14.81
CA LEU A 15 6.02 -1.27 15.79
C LEU A 15 4.75 -1.95 15.24
N VAL A 16 4.93 -3.03 14.53
CA VAL A 16 3.87 -3.79 13.83
C VAL A 16 2.81 -4.35 14.77
N ALA A 17 3.19 -4.76 15.98
CA ALA A 17 2.30 -5.57 16.82
C ALA A 17 1.05 -4.84 17.29
N GLN A 18 1.13 -3.60 17.75
CA GLN A 18 -0.05 -2.94 18.29
C GLN A 18 -1.12 -2.66 17.24
N PRO A 19 -0.81 -2.05 16.09
CA PRO A 19 -1.79 -1.91 15.02
C PRO A 19 -2.25 -3.24 14.41
N ALA A 20 -1.37 -4.27 14.37
CA ALA A 20 -1.77 -5.60 13.91
C ALA A 20 -2.78 -6.26 14.88
N ARG A 21 -2.62 -6.09 16.20
CA ARG A 21 -3.59 -6.52 17.22
C ARG A 21 -4.94 -5.83 17.06
N GLN A 22 -4.95 -4.53 16.77
CA GLN A 22 -6.19 -3.79 16.51
C GLN A 22 -6.88 -4.28 15.23
N MET A 23 -6.11 -4.51 14.16
CA MET A 23 -6.65 -5.09 12.91
C MET A 23 -7.20 -6.50 13.12
N ALA A 24 -6.57 -7.32 13.96
CA ALA A 24 -7.05 -8.67 14.26
C ALA A 24 -8.45 -8.70 14.90
N GLN A 25 -8.90 -7.59 15.49
CA GLN A 25 -10.27 -7.46 16.01
C GLN A 25 -11.30 -7.22 14.89
N LEU A 26 -10.85 -6.77 13.71
CA LEU A 26 -11.71 -6.33 12.61
C LEU A 26 -11.74 -7.29 11.42
N VAL A 27 -10.70 -8.15 11.29
CA VAL A 27 -10.55 -9.04 10.14
C VAL A 27 -10.41 -10.49 10.58
N ARG A 28 -10.63 -11.42 9.65
CA ARG A 28 -10.55 -12.85 9.92
C ARG A 28 -9.15 -13.31 10.34
N HIS A 29 -8.13 -12.80 9.68
CA HIS A 29 -6.73 -13.14 9.96
C HIS A 29 -5.81 -11.98 9.58
N VAL A 30 -4.74 -11.78 10.35
CA VAL A 30 -3.67 -10.81 10.09
C VAL A 30 -2.35 -11.54 9.98
N TYR A 31 -1.61 -11.29 8.93
CA TYR A 31 -0.19 -11.61 8.81
C TYR A 31 0.60 -10.33 8.99
N ALA A 32 1.43 -10.28 10.01
CA ALA A 32 2.29 -9.13 10.31
C ALA A 32 3.74 -9.53 10.08
N ILE A 33 4.44 -8.77 9.25
CA ILE A 33 5.84 -9.06 8.89
C ILE A 33 6.74 -8.04 9.58
N GLU A 34 7.73 -8.53 10.33
CA GLU A 34 8.70 -7.73 11.06
C GLU A 34 10.12 -8.16 10.69
N ILE A 35 10.92 -7.22 10.20
CA ILE A 35 12.30 -7.47 9.78
C ILE A 35 13.28 -7.46 10.96
N ASP A 36 12.95 -6.74 12.04
CA ASP A 36 13.80 -6.67 13.24
C ASP A 36 13.53 -7.87 14.14
N PRO A 37 14.55 -8.75 14.36
CA PRO A 37 14.38 -9.94 15.19
C PRO A 37 14.05 -9.61 16.66
N ILE A 38 14.56 -8.48 17.18
CA ILE A 38 14.31 -8.05 18.57
C ILE A 38 12.87 -7.63 18.73
N LEU A 39 12.36 -6.82 17.79
CA LEU A 39 10.96 -6.42 17.76
C LEU A 39 10.04 -7.60 17.52
N HIS A 40 10.43 -8.54 16.65
CA HIS A 40 9.69 -9.78 16.44
C HIS A 40 9.54 -10.57 17.74
N LEU A 41 10.62 -10.82 18.46
CA LEU A 41 10.61 -11.57 19.71
C LEU A 41 9.78 -10.88 20.80
N SER A 42 9.95 -9.57 20.99
CA SER A 42 9.21 -8.79 21.99
C SER A 42 7.70 -8.74 21.70
N ASN A 43 7.30 -8.87 20.44
CA ASN A 43 5.91 -8.81 20.01
C ASN A 43 5.17 -10.17 20.06
N ARG A 44 5.86 -11.28 20.32
CA ARG A 44 5.26 -12.64 20.36
C ARG A 44 4.40 -12.93 21.59
N ILE A 45 4.48 -12.10 22.61
CA ILE A 45 3.73 -12.31 23.87
C ILE A 45 2.26 -11.97 23.64
N ASP A 46 1.36 -12.87 24.02
CA ASP A 46 -0.09 -12.71 23.98
C ASP A 46 -0.66 -12.30 22.61
N LEU A 47 -0.23 -12.94 21.54
CA LEU A 47 -0.79 -12.70 20.21
C LEU A 47 -2.24 -13.23 20.13
N PRO A 48 -3.17 -12.48 19.52
CA PRO A 48 -4.48 -13.02 19.15
C PRO A 48 -4.35 -14.26 18.27
N GLY A 49 -5.22 -15.23 18.46
CA GLY A 49 -5.17 -16.50 17.70
C GLY A 49 -5.32 -16.34 16.18
N ASN A 50 -5.82 -15.21 15.71
CA ASN A 50 -5.94 -14.85 14.30
C ASN A 50 -4.87 -13.85 13.83
N LEU A 51 -3.76 -13.71 14.58
CA LEU A 51 -2.59 -12.90 14.20
C LEU A 51 -1.36 -13.79 14.10
N THR A 52 -0.79 -13.90 12.91
CA THR A 52 0.49 -14.56 12.65
C THR A 52 1.58 -13.50 12.47
N LEU A 53 2.60 -13.56 13.32
CA LEU A 53 3.79 -12.73 13.19
C LEU A 53 4.86 -13.49 12.44
N ILE A 54 5.35 -12.91 11.34
CA ILE A 54 6.37 -13.50 10.46
C ILE A 54 7.65 -12.65 10.58
N GLU A 55 8.77 -13.30 10.90
CA GLU A 55 10.09 -12.67 10.90
C GLU A 55 10.66 -12.68 9.49
N GLY A 56 11.14 -11.52 9.02
CA GLY A 56 11.89 -11.41 7.79
C GLY A 56 11.62 -10.15 6.98
N ASP A 57 12.36 -10.05 5.88
CA ASP A 57 12.21 -8.97 4.91
C ASP A 57 11.02 -9.22 3.98
N ALA A 58 10.00 -8.39 4.07
CA ALA A 58 8.79 -8.50 3.25
C ALA A 58 9.05 -8.37 1.73
N LEU A 59 10.19 -7.79 1.31
CA LEU A 59 10.59 -7.80 -0.10
C LEU A 59 11.05 -9.18 -0.56
N ARG A 60 11.54 -10.02 0.34
CA ARG A 60 12.09 -11.35 0.02
C ARG A 60 11.14 -12.49 0.35
N LEU A 61 10.29 -12.33 1.36
CA LEU A 61 9.34 -13.36 1.77
C LEU A 61 8.23 -13.54 0.73
N GLU A 62 7.77 -14.75 0.55
CA GLU A 62 6.51 -15.01 -0.13
C GLU A 62 5.34 -14.65 0.80
N PHE A 63 4.32 -13.99 0.25
CA PHE A 63 3.14 -13.68 1.03
C PHE A 63 2.19 -14.87 1.06
N PRO A 64 1.52 -15.09 2.20
CA PRO A 64 0.48 -16.11 2.28
C PRO A 64 -0.57 -15.92 1.18
N PRO A 65 -1.14 -17.00 0.63
CA PRO A 65 -2.22 -16.89 -0.34
C PRO A 65 -3.49 -16.33 0.30
N ASP A 66 -4.42 -15.90 -0.53
CA ASP A 66 -5.75 -15.40 -0.10
C ASP A 66 -5.71 -14.09 0.72
N ILE A 67 -4.65 -13.30 0.56
CA ILE A 67 -4.60 -11.94 1.09
C ILE A 67 -5.61 -11.08 0.31
N THR A 68 -6.54 -10.45 1.02
CA THR A 68 -7.54 -9.57 0.40
C THR A 68 -7.18 -8.09 0.47
N CYS A 69 -6.29 -7.74 1.43
CA CYS A 69 -5.92 -6.36 1.70
C CYS A 69 -4.48 -6.28 2.23
N GLY A 70 -3.71 -5.29 1.78
CA GLY A 70 -2.40 -4.92 2.31
C GLY A 70 -2.47 -3.66 3.17
N VAL A 71 -1.56 -3.55 4.15
CA VAL A 71 -1.32 -2.33 4.93
C VAL A 71 0.17 -2.04 4.95
N LEU A 72 0.58 -0.91 4.37
CA LEU A 72 1.97 -0.45 4.26
C LEU A 72 2.08 0.96 4.83
N LEU A 73 2.40 1.06 6.13
CA LEU A 73 2.56 2.33 6.81
C LEU A 73 4.04 2.68 6.96
N MET A 74 4.69 2.93 5.84
CA MET A 74 6.10 3.28 5.73
C MET A 74 6.24 4.59 4.94
N ARG A 75 6.27 5.70 5.63
CA ARG A 75 6.59 7.02 5.01
C ARG A 75 7.94 6.93 4.30
N HIS A 76 8.03 7.56 3.14
CA HIS A 76 9.26 7.55 2.33
C HIS A 76 9.71 6.17 1.84
N CYS A 77 8.78 5.23 1.72
CA CYS A 77 9.06 3.91 1.16
C CYS A 77 9.55 4.03 -0.29
N THR A 78 10.75 3.53 -0.55
CA THR A 78 11.33 3.53 -1.90
C THR A 78 10.93 2.31 -2.73
N HIS A 79 10.30 1.31 -2.11
CA HIS A 79 9.90 0.02 -2.70
C HIS A 79 8.38 -0.13 -2.78
N PHE A 80 7.65 0.98 -2.94
CA PHE A 80 6.18 0.95 -3.00
C PHE A 80 5.68 0.01 -4.09
N ARG A 81 6.27 0.09 -5.31
CA ARG A 81 5.88 -0.75 -6.45
C ARG A 81 6.01 -2.23 -6.13
N GLU A 82 7.17 -2.62 -5.61
CA GLU A 82 7.49 -4.01 -5.29
C GLU A 82 6.50 -4.59 -4.26
N TYR A 83 6.18 -3.83 -3.23
CA TYR A 83 5.16 -4.24 -2.25
C TYR A 83 3.77 -4.34 -2.86
N ALA A 84 3.38 -3.37 -3.68
CA ALA A 84 2.08 -3.36 -4.33
C ALA A 84 1.91 -4.54 -5.31
N GLU A 85 2.95 -4.86 -6.09
CA GLU A 85 2.98 -6.00 -7.01
C GLU A 85 2.91 -7.33 -6.27
N LYS A 86 3.70 -7.51 -5.20
CA LYS A 86 3.67 -8.72 -4.36
C LYS A 86 2.30 -8.93 -3.72
N LEU A 87 1.69 -7.88 -3.18
CA LEU A 87 0.34 -7.95 -2.61
C LEU A 87 -0.70 -8.33 -3.66
N SER A 88 -0.62 -7.73 -4.85
CA SER A 88 -1.52 -8.05 -5.96
C SER A 88 -1.38 -9.51 -6.39
N GLN A 89 -0.15 -10.04 -6.50
CA GLN A 89 0.14 -11.45 -6.80
C GLN A 89 -0.39 -12.41 -5.74
N ALA A 90 -0.37 -12.00 -4.46
CA ALA A 90 -0.94 -12.76 -3.35
C ALA A 90 -2.49 -12.67 -3.27
N GLY A 91 -3.14 -11.95 -4.20
CA GLY A 91 -4.59 -11.83 -4.28
C GLY A 91 -5.18 -10.58 -3.64
N ALA A 92 -4.36 -9.69 -3.09
CA ALA A 92 -4.85 -8.44 -2.52
C ALA A 92 -5.43 -7.51 -3.61
N ARG A 93 -6.58 -6.94 -3.31
CA ARG A 93 -7.25 -5.97 -4.19
C ARG A 93 -7.07 -4.53 -3.73
N ARG A 94 -6.74 -4.32 -2.46
CA ARG A 94 -6.58 -2.99 -1.85
C ARG A 94 -5.31 -2.92 -1.02
N LEU A 95 -4.69 -1.75 -1.04
CA LEU A 95 -3.53 -1.41 -0.22
C LEU A 95 -3.82 -0.10 0.52
N PHE A 96 -3.85 -0.16 1.85
CA PHE A 96 -3.88 1.03 2.71
C PHE A 96 -2.45 1.47 3.00
N THR A 97 -2.12 2.72 2.66
CA THR A 97 -0.74 3.17 2.76
C THR A 97 -0.61 4.68 2.99
N ASN A 98 0.48 5.08 3.63
CA ASN A 98 0.96 6.45 3.68
C ASN A 98 2.32 6.62 2.95
N ALA A 99 2.69 5.63 2.15
CA ALA A 99 4.01 5.59 1.50
C ALA A 99 4.16 6.65 0.41
N ARG A 100 3.09 6.99 -0.30
CA ARG A 100 3.13 7.92 -1.44
C ARG A 100 2.98 9.39 -1.02
N TRP A 101 1.89 9.74 -0.34
CA TRP A 101 1.61 11.11 0.05
C TRP A 101 2.28 11.55 1.36
N GLY A 102 2.63 10.59 2.23
CA GLY A 102 3.35 10.85 3.48
C GLY A 102 2.55 11.53 4.60
N MET A 103 1.43 12.15 4.30
CA MET A 103 0.61 12.93 5.25
C MET A 103 -0.61 12.17 5.75
N GLY A 104 -1.26 11.41 4.91
CA GLY A 104 -2.47 10.65 5.23
C GLY A 104 -2.36 9.20 4.80
N VAL A 105 -3.36 8.40 5.16
CA VAL A 105 -3.51 7.03 4.67
C VAL A 105 -4.50 7.06 3.51
N GLU A 106 -4.04 6.62 2.35
CA GLU A 106 -4.85 6.40 1.16
C GLU A 106 -5.22 4.92 1.01
N CYS A 107 -6.27 4.65 0.26
CA CYS A 107 -6.64 3.31 -0.17
C CYS A 107 -6.39 3.16 -1.67
N VAL A 108 -5.35 2.41 -2.02
CA VAL A 108 -4.99 2.14 -3.42
C VAL A 108 -5.72 0.90 -3.90
N ASP A 109 -6.45 1.00 -5.01
CA ASP A 109 -6.99 -0.16 -5.72
C ASP A 109 -5.87 -0.79 -6.56
N LEU A 110 -5.48 -2.02 -6.20
CA LEU A 110 -4.35 -2.72 -6.83
C LEU A 110 -4.69 -3.29 -8.21
N ILE A 111 -5.98 -3.43 -8.53
CA ILE A 111 -6.46 -4.00 -9.80
C ILE A 111 -7.02 -2.96 -10.77
N ALA A 112 -7.17 -1.70 -10.34
CA ALA A 112 -7.66 -0.65 -11.19
C ALA A 112 -6.70 -0.36 -12.36
N SER A 113 -7.25 -0.04 -13.53
CA SER A 113 -6.47 0.45 -14.65
C SER A 113 -5.85 1.81 -14.32
N ARG A 114 -4.65 2.06 -14.84
CA ARG A 114 -3.89 3.29 -14.65
C ARG A 114 -3.66 3.97 -15.98
N GLN A 115 -3.82 5.29 -16.02
CA GLN A 115 -3.54 6.08 -17.21
C GLN A 115 -2.03 6.30 -17.38
N ALA A 116 -1.57 6.51 -18.61
CA ALA A 116 -0.24 7.03 -18.86
C ALA A 116 -0.17 8.51 -18.43
N TYR A 117 0.94 8.94 -17.82
CA TYR A 117 1.14 10.33 -17.40
C TYR A 117 0.90 11.33 -18.53
N ALA A 118 1.29 11.00 -19.77
CA ALA A 118 1.09 11.86 -20.92
C ALA A 118 -0.38 12.18 -21.19
N GLN A 119 -1.29 11.27 -20.87
CA GLN A 119 -2.74 11.38 -21.11
C GLN A 119 -3.50 12.13 -20.00
N LEU A 120 -2.82 12.44 -18.88
CA LEU A 120 -3.47 13.15 -17.78
C LEU A 120 -3.84 14.59 -18.17
N PRO A 121 -4.99 15.11 -17.69
CA PRO A 121 -5.21 16.54 -17.58
C PRO A 121 -4.29 17.18 -16.52
N SER A 122 -4.36 18.49 -16.36
CA SER A 122 -3.71 19.19 -15.24
C SER A 122 -4.29 18.68 -13.91
N GLY A 123 -3.44 18.43 -12.91
CA GLY A 123 -3.94 17.96 -11.62
C GLY A 123 -2.93 17.09 -10.86
N TRP A 124 -3.33 16.67 -9.68
CA TRP A 124 -2.54 15.77 -8.84
C TRP A 124 -2.49 14.36 -9.41
N TYR A 125 -1.34 13.71 -9.26
CA TYR A 125 -1.17 12.32 -9.66
C TYR A 125 -0.41 11.51 -8.60
N ALA A 126 -0.72 10.23 -8.55
CA ALA A 126 -0.01 9.23 -7.77
C ALA A 126 0.42 8.09 -8.69
N CYS A 127 1.74 7.93 -8.83
CA CYS A 127 2.33 6.95 -9.73
C CYS A 127 2.47 5.57 -9.07
N TRP A 128 2.38 4.52 -9.91
CA TRP A 128 2.66 3.15 -9.50
C TRP A 128 4.08 2.94 -8.97
N CYS A 129 5.03 3.82 -9.32
CA CYS A 129 6.38 3.79 -8.75
C CYS A 129 6.47 4.34 -7.31
N GLY A 130 5.37 4.84 -6.74
CA GLY A 130 5.33 5.43 -5.41
C GLY A 130 5.53 6.94 -5.37
N LYS A 131 5.82 7.59 -6.50
CA LYS A 131 5.95 9.05 -6.58
C LYS A 131 4.61 9.73 -6.79
N THR A 132 4.47 10.90 -6.20
CA THR A 132 3.32 11.79 -6.35
C THR A 132 3.80 13.13 -6.88
N GLY A 133 2.89 13.89 -7.48
CA GLY A 133 3.19 15.23 -7.97
C GLY A 133 1.97 15.88 -8.59
N PHE A 134 2.20 17.06 -9.15
CA PHE A 134 1.20 17.84 -9.88
C PHE A 134 1.63 17.99 -11.34
N LYS A 135 0.74 17.64 -12.28
CA LYS A 135 0.94 17.88 -13.69
C LYS A 135 0.47 19.29 -14.02
N PRO A 136 1.37 20.21 -14.41
CA PRO A 136 0.97 21.57 -14.78
C PRO A 136 0.17 21.56 -16.09
N GLY A 137 -0.63 22.61 -16.28
CA GLY A 137 -1.36 22.88 -17.50
C GLY A 137 -1.88 24.30 -17.53
N PRO A 138 -2.70 24.67 -18.54
CA PRO A 138 -3.30 25.98 -18.63
C PRO A 138 -4.14 26.32 -17.39
N ALA A 139 -4.21 27.61 -17.04
CA ALA A 139 -4.93 28.04 -15.84
C ALA A 139 -6.44 27.73 -15.91
N GLU A 140 -7.02 27.68 -17.09
CA GLU A 140 -8.41 27.30 -17.35
C GLU A 140 -8.74 25.86 -17.02
N ASP A 141 -7.75 24.96 -17.01
CA ASP A 141 -7.89 23.53 -16.64
C ASP A 141 -7.85 23.30 -15.12
N LEU A 142 -7.47 24.32 -14.34
CA LEU A 142 -7.37 24.24 -12.88
C LEU A 142 -8.73 24.37 -12.22
N THR A 143 -9.55 23.36 -12.34
CA THR A 143 -10.86 23.27 -11.69
C THR A 143 -10.72 22.76 -10.24
N CYS A 144 -11.76 22.96 -9.41
CA CYS A 144 -11.81 22.36 -8.07
C CYS A 144 -11.58 20.84 -8.14
N ALA A 145 -12.18 20.15 -9.11
CA ALA A 145 -12.00 18.72 -9.30
C ALA A 145 -10.54 18.34 -9.61
N ALA A 146 -9.81 19.13 -10.39
CA ALA A 146 -8.39 18.90 -10.68
C ALA A 146 -7.49 19.05 -9.43
N LEU A 147 -7.98 19.78 -8.41
CA LEU A 147 -7.26 20.01 -7.15
C LEU A 147 -7.68 19.05 -6.04
N GLU A 148 -8.87 18.47 -6.11
CA GLU A 148 -9.43 17.58 -5.06
C GLU A 148 -9.11 16.11 -5.29
N TYR A 149 -8.91 15.67 -6.53
CA TYR A 149 -8.72 14.27 -6.88
C TYR A 149 -7.31 14.01 -7.40
N ASP A 150 -6.75 12.85 -7.03
CA ASP A 150 -5.50 12.36 -7.59
C ASP A 150 -5.74 11.32 -8.68
N HIS A 151 -5.01 11.45 -9.78
CA HIS A 151 -5.04 10.50 -10.88
C HIS A 151 -4.04 9.36 -10.64
N GLN A 152 -4.49 8.12 -10.77
CA GLN A 152 -3.63 6.96 -10.67
C GLN A 152 -2.93 6.71 -12.00
N VAL A 153 -1.58 6.76 -12.02
CA VAL A 153 -0.80 6.63 -13.26
C VAL A 153 0.18 5.44 -13.23
N SER A 154 0.38 4.87 -14.41
CA SER A 154 1.31 3.76 -14.64
C SER A 154 2.78 4.21 -14.65
N ASP A 155 3.04 5.43 -15.10
CA ASP A 155 4.35 6.04 -15.28
C ASP A 155 4.35 7.50 -14.84
N CYS A 156 5.52 8.08 -14.63
CA CYS A 156 5.68 9.50 -14.34
C CYS A 156 7.09 9.97 -14.72
N PRO A 157 7.35 11.29 -14.80
CA PRO A 157 8.68 11.80 -15.17
C PRO A 157 9.81 11.24 -14.30
N ALA A 158 9.56 11.01 -13.00
CA ALA A 158 10.59 10.50 -12.10
C ALA A 158 10.95 9.02 -12.32
N CYS A 159 10.02 8.17 -12.79
CA CYS A 159 10.36 6.78 -13.11
C CYS A 159 10.82 6.60 -14.55
N CYS A 160 10.38 7.45 -15.49
CA CYS A 160 10.88 7.43 -16.86
C CYS A 160 12.36 7.83 -16.96
N GLN A 161 12.83 8.74 -16.09
CA GLN A 161 14.25 9.16 -16.05
C GLN A 161 15.21 8.06 -15.54
N LYS A 162 14.73 7.02 -14.87
CA LYS A 162 15.59 5.92 -14.39
C LYS A 162 15.98 4.91 -15.47
N TYR A 163 15.40 5.00 -16.66
CA TYR A 163 15.61 4.07 -17.77
C TYR A 163 16.36 4.70 -18.95
N HIS A 164 16.92 5.88 -18.77
CA HIS A 164 17.85 6.56 -19.67
C HIS A 164 19.19 6.82 -18.95
#